data_203c4f841510566c31027c35fcbdf4c8
#
_entry.id   203c4f841510566c31027c35fcbdf4c8
#
_cell.length_a   1.000
_cell.length_b   1.000
_cell.length_c   1.000
_cell.angle_alpha   90.00
_cell.angle_beta   90.00
_cell.angle_gamma   90.00
#
_symmetry.space_group_name_H-M   'P 1'
#
loop_
_entity.id
_entity.type
_entity.pdbx_description
1 polymer ?
#
loop_
_entity_poly.entity_id
_entity_poly.type
_entity_poly.pdbx_seq_one_letter_code
_entity_poly.pdbx_strand_id
1 'polypeptide(L)'
;MAAIPTKMRAAVWGWTGGATLDQSAKVPTCGRGEVLIRVKAAAINPVDYKLGRMLGSVVGLDVAGVVEKVGNNVTSLKVGDEVFGGVSGSLAEFAVGKPESLGKKAKCLSFVEAAAMPIAYMTSLQSLRDAGNLKPGSQVLIIGASGG
;
A
#
# COMPACT_ATOMS: atom_id res chain seq x y z
N MET A 1 7.13 10.40 20.43
CA MET A 1 6.28 9.54 19.58
C MET A 1 5.36 8.74 20.48
N ALA A 2 4.09 8.57 20.07
CA ALA A 2 3.17 7.69 20.82
C ALA A 2 3.67 6.24 20.76
N ALA A 3 3.46 5.46 21.83
CA ALA A 3 3.83 4.05 21.85
C ALA A 3 3.03 3.28 20.78
N ILE A 4 3.69 2.34 20.09
CA ILE A 4 3.01 1.44 19.14
C ILE A 4 2.13 0.49 19.95
N PRO A 5 0.82 0.43 19.70
CA PRO A 5 -0.08 -0.47 20.42
C PRO A 5 0.15 -1.93 20.03
N THR A 6 -0.34 -2.86 20.83
CA THR A 6 -0.30 -4.30 20.50
C THR A 6 -1.46 -4.73 19.61
N LYS A 7 -2.56 -3.96 19.62
CA LYS A 7 -3.80 -4.20 18.86
C LYS A 7 -4.17 -2.97 18.05
N MET A 8 -4.87 -3.18 16.95
CA MET A 8 -5.32 -2.16 16.01
C MET A 8 -6.68 -2.52 15.43
N ARG A 9 -7.31 -1.56 14.78
CA ARG A 9 -8.46 -1.82 13.90
C ARG A 9 -7.95 -2.20 12.52
N ALA A 10 -8.58 -3.21 11.92
CA ALA A 10 -8.25 -3.64 10.56
C ALA A 10 -9.48 -4.21 9.85
N ALA A 11 -9.57 -4.02 8.54
CA ALA A 11 -10.51 -4.76 7.71
C ALA A 11 -9.90 -6.14 7.41
N VAL A 12 -10.60 -7.20 7.80
CA VAL A 12 -10.12 -8.58 7.64
C VAL A 12 -11.09 -9.40 6.79
N TRP A 13 -10.58 -10.36 6.05
CA TRP A 13 -11.41 -11.28 5.27
C TRP A 13 -12.13 -12.27 6.17
N GLY A 14 -13.47 -12.31 6.06
CA GLY A 14 -14.29 -13.29 6.73
C GLY A 14 -14.15 -14.71 6.15
N TRP A 15 -14.61 -15.72 6.89
CA TRP A 15 -14.59 -17.13 6.46
C TRP A 15 -15.51 -17.40 5.26
N THR A 16 -16.67 -16.73 5.22
CA THR A 16 -17.72 -16.89 4.18
C THR A 16 -17.55 -15.96 3.00
N GLY A 17 -16.42 -15.24 2.91
CA GLY A 17 -16.22 -14.15 1.98
C GLY A 17 -16.64 -12.80 2.56
N GLY A 18 -16.28 -11.71 1.86
CA GLY A 18 -16.48 -10.35 2.33
C GLY A 18 -15.46 -9.92 3.39
N ALA A 19 -15.37 -8.61 3.59
CA ALA A 19 -14.50 -8.01 4.59
C ALA A 19 -15.32 -7.57 5.81
N THR A 20 -14.76 -7.75 7.00
CA THR A 20 -15.34 -7.31 8.28
C THR A 20 -14.33 -6.48 9.05
N LEU A 21 -14.81 -5.60 9.93
CA LEU A 21 -13.95 -4.79 10.79
C LEU A 21 -13.58 -5.58 12.05
N ASP A 22 -12.29 -5.90 12.20
CA ASP A 22 -11.73 -6.41 13.45
C ASP A 22 -11.21 -5.22 14.28
N GLN A 23 -11.78 -5.03 15.48
CA GLN A 23 -11.42 -3.95 16.40
C GLN A 23 -10.17 -4.25 17.23
N SER A 24 -9.66 -5.48 17.16
CA SER A 24 -8.58 -5.98 18.02
C SER A 24 -7.54 -6.80 17.27
N ALA A 25 -7.42 -6.61 15.97
CA ALA A 25 -6.39 -7.23 15.14
C ALA A 25 -5.00 -6.95 15.72
N LYS A 26 -4.11 -7.94 15.62
CA LYS A 26 -2.73 -7.77 16.10
C LYS A 26 -1.96 -6.81 15.20
N VAL A 27 -1.26 -5.85 15.80
CA VAL A 27 -0.31 -5.02 15.05
C VAL A 27 0.82 -5.90 14.51
N PRO A 28 1.15 -5.82 13.21
CA PRO A 28 2.17 -6.67 12.62
C PRO A 28 3.56 -6.37 13.20
N THR A 29 4.37 -7.39 13.31
CA THR A 29 5.76 -7.26 13.76
C THR A 29 6.63 -6.83 12.60
N CYS A 30 7.38 -5.74 12.78
CA CYS A 30 8.39 -5.29 11.83
C CYS A 30 9.62 -6.20 11.92
N GLY A 31 9.87 -6.97 10.90
CA GLY A 31 10.99 -7.91 10.79
C GLY A 31 12.26 -7.28 10.20
N ARG A 32 13.27 -8.12 9.93
CA ARG A 32 14.49 -7.72 9.24
C ARG A 32 14.18 -7.33 7.79
N GLY A 33 14.69 -6.18 7.34
CA GLY A 33 14.45 -5.68 5.98
C GLY A 33 13.07 -5.08 5.76
N GLU A 34 12.31 -4.82 6.82
CA GLU A 34 10.95 -4.29 6.74
C GLU A 34 10.82 -2.96 7.50
N VAL A 35 9.76 -2.24 7.21
CA VAL A 35 9.34 -1.06 7.96
C VAL A 35 7.90 -1.20 8.41
N LEU A 36 7.59 -0.73 9.62
CA LEU A 36 6.23 -0.59 10.13
C LEU A 36 5.74 0.83 9.80
N ILE A 37 4.60 0.91 9.17
CA ILE A 37 3.98 2.15 8.72
C ILE A 37 2.73 2.39 9.56
N ARG A 38 2.59 3.58 10.15
CA ARG A 38 1.31 4.08 10.65
C ARG A 38 0.54 4.59 9.44
N VAL A 39 -0.53 3.88 9.08
CA VAL A 39 -1.34 4.19 7.91
C VAL A 39 -2.11 5.51 8.14
N LYS A 40 -2.07 6.37 7.13
CA LYS A 40 -2.81 7.63 7.06
C LYS A 40 -3.92 7.59 6.02
N ALA A 41 -3.69 6.86 4.93
CA ALA A 41 -4.67 6.59 3.89
C ALA A 41 -4.34 5.26 3.22
N ALA A 42 -5.36 4.60 2.71
CA ALA A 42 -5.26 3.39 1.90
C ALA A 42 -6.27 3.50 0.76
N ALA A 43 -5.94 2.92 -0.41
CA ALA A 43 -6.88 2.85 -1.52
C ALA A 43 -7.41 1.43 -1.71
N ILE A 44 -8.61 1.34 -2.26
CA ILE A 44 -9.26 0.07 -2.62
C ILE A 44 -9.21 -0.07 -4.13
N ASN A 45 -8.79 -1.23 -4.59
CA ASN A 45 -8.68 -1.55 -6.00
C ASN A 45 -9.48 -2.82 -6.34
N PRO A 46 -9.89 -3.04 -7.60
CA PRO A 46 -10.55 -4.27 -8.00
C PRO A 46 -9.80 -5.55 -7.64
N VAL A 47 -8.48 -5.51 -7.61
CA VAL A 47 -7.63 -6.65 -7.24
C VAL A 47 -7.83 -7.08 -5.79
N ASP A 48 -8.14 -6.17 -4.88
CA ASP A 48 -8.34 -6.48 -3.47
C ASP A 48 -9.49 -7.49 -3.29
N TYR A 49 -10.64 -7.27 -3.94
CA TYR A 49 -11.79 -8.18 -3.82
C TYR A 49 -11.71 -9.37 -4.79
N LYS A 50 -11.05 -9.24 -5.95
CA LYS A 50 -10.90 -10.34 -6.92
C LYS A 50 -9.97 -11.43 -6.41
N LEU A 51 -8.86 -11.07 -5.77
CA LEU A 51 -7.91 -12.00 -5.18
C LEU A 51 -8.22 -12.30 -3.71
N GLY A 52 -8.89 -11.38 -3.00
CA GLY A 52 -9.39 -11.59 -1.65
C GLY A 52 -8.32 -12.12 -0.70
N ARG A 53 -8.64 -13.21 0.01
CA ARG A 53 -7.74 -13.85 0.99
C ARG A 53 -6.40 -14.33 0.43
N MET A 54 -6.23 -14.48 -0.87
CA MET A 54 -4.94 -14.83 -1.47
C MET A 54 -3.87 -13.76 -1.22
N LEU A 55 -4.29 -12.50 -0.98
CA LEU A 55 -3.40 -11.38 -0.67
C LEU A 55 -3.06 -11.24 0.82
N GLY A 56 -3.67 -12.06 1.68
CA GLY A 56 -3.48 -12.02 3.13
C GLY A 56 -4.78 -11.99 3.91
N SER A 57 -4.69 -11.96 5.23
CA SER A 57 -5.84 -11.93 6.13
C SER A 57 -6.42 -10.51 6.27
N VAL A 58 -5.60 -9.48 6.23
CA VAL A 58 -6.00 -8.07 6.24
C VAL A 58 -6.15 -7.57 4.81
N VAL A 59 -7.19 -6.80 4.57
CA VAL A 59 -7.56 -6.28 3.24
C VAL A 59 -6.63 -5.13 2.82
N GLY A 60 -6.46 -4.95 1.51
CA GLY A 60 -5.85 -3.78 0.90
C GLY A 60 -4.38 -3.94 0.56
N LEU A 61 -3.98 -3.25 -0.50
CA LEU A 61 -2.61 -3.26 -1.03
C LEU A 61 -1.98 -1.87 -1.05
N ASP A 62 -2.73 -0.84 -1.38
CA ASP A 62 -2.20 0.52 -1.51
C ASP A 62 -2.20 1.27 -0.18
N VAL A 63 -1.07 1.87 0.17
CA VAL A 63 -0.87 2.57 1.43
C VAL A 63 -0.18 3.92 1.23
N ALA A 64 -0.52 4.86 2.07
CA ALA A 64 0.30 6.03 2.38
C ALA A 64 0.29 6.28 3.90
N GLY A 65 1.45 6.59 4.46
CA GLY A 65 1.58 6.76 5.90
C GLY A 65 2.96 7.22 6.33
N VAL A 66 3.21 7.07 7.62
CA VAL A 66 4.48 7.49 8.25
C VAL A 66 5.19 6.26 8.81
N VAL A 67 6.48 6.17 8.56
CA VAL A 67 7.32 5.09 9.10
C VAL A 67 7.43 5.26 10.63
N GLU A 68 6.94 4.27 11.37
CA GLU A 68 6.96 4.24 12.86
C GLU A 68 8.11 3.41 13.41
N LYS A 69 8.52 2.37 12.68
CA LYS A 69 9.64 1.51 13.06
C LYS A 69 10.36 1.02 11.82
N VAL A 70 11.67 0.86 11.96
CA VAL A 70 12.54 0.34 10.90
C VAL A 70 13.19 -0.92 11.42
N GLY A 71 13.12 -1.98 10.65
CA GLY A 71 13.77 -3.26 10.95
C GLY A 71 15.26 -3.24 10.63
N ASN A 72 15.98 -4.25 11.13
CA ASN A 72 17.41 -4.36 10.87
C ASN A 72 17.70 -4.43 9.36
N ASN A 73 18.79 -3.83 8.92
CA ASN A 73 19.27 -3.78 7.52
C ASN A 73 18.45 -2.90 6.58
N VAL A 74 17.56 -2.07 7.06
CA VAL A 74 16.93 -1.00 6.26
C VAL A 74 17.75 0.26 6.41
N THR A 75 18.24 0.80 5.30
CA THR A 75 19.06 2.03 5.25
C THR A 75 18.43 3.16 4.42
N SER A 76 17.47 2.83 3.55
CA SER A 76 16.83 3.77 2.62
C SER A 76 15.70 4.59 3.24
N LEU A 77 15.12 4.10 4.34
CA LEU A 77 14.03 4.75 5.08
C LEU A 77 14.37 4.89 6.55
N LYS A 78 13.79 5.88 7.20
CA LYS A 78 13.93 6.15 8.64
C LYS A 78 12.58 6.45 9.28
N VAL A 79 12.51 6.32 10.60
CA VAL A 79 11.33 6.72 11.38
C VAL A 79 11.00 8.18 11.12
N GLY A 80 9.72 8.46 10.88
CA GLY A 80 9.20 9.78 10.53
C GLY A 80 9.15 10.05 9.02
N ASP A 81 9.75 9.21 8.16
CA ASP A 81 9.59 9.37 6.71
C ASP A 81 8.11 9.16 6.31
N GLU A 82 7.58 10.10 5.52
CA GLU A 82 6.29 9.94 4.86
C GLU A 82 6.47 9.09 3.60
N VAL A 83 5.74 7.99 3.51
CA VAL A 83 5.88 6.99 2.45
C VAL A 83 4.54 6.64 1.82
N PHE A 84 4.59 6.12 0.59
CA PHE A 84 3.45 5.50 -0.10
C PHE A 84 3.95 4.33 -0.93
N GLY A 85 3.06 3.40 -1.26
CA GLY A 85 3.43 2.23 -2.08
C GLY A 85 2.53 1.03 -1.84
N GLY A 86 3.03 -0.15 -2.19
CA GLY A 86 2.32 -1.41 -2.06
C GLY A 86 2.72 -2.20 -0.82
N VAL A 87 1.73 -2.65 -0.04
CA VAL A 87 1.90 -3.55 1.10
C VAL A 87 0.76 -4.55 1.14
N SER A 88 0.90 -5.66 1.84
CA SER A 88 -0.24 -6.52 2.15
C SER A 88 -0.91 -6.04 3.43
N GLY A 89 -2.23 -5.81 3.37
CA GLY A 89 -3.02 -5.41 4.54
C GLY A 89 -2.98 -3.91 4.86
N SER A 90 -3.17 -3.07 3.86
CA SER A 90 -3.17 -1.61 4.02
C SER A 90 -4.41 -1.03 4.70
N LEU A 91 -5.56 -1.74 4.67
CA LEU A 91 -6.80 -1.31 5.34
C LEU A 91 -6.75 -1.62 6.85
N ALA A 92 -5.76 -1.08 7.52
CA ALA A 92 -5.49 -1.21 8.96
C ALA A 92 -4.82 0.05 9.50
N GLU A 93 -4.72 0.21 10.82
CA GLU A 93 -4.02 1.35 11.41
C GLU A 93 -2.50 1.24 11.26
N PHE A 94 -1.97 0.02 11.12
CA PHE A 94 -0.56 -0.25 10.85
C PHE A 94 -0.40 -1.33 9.79
N ALA A 95 0.62 -1.18 8.94
CA ALA A 95 1.01 -2.16 7.94
C ALA A 95 2.52 -2.33 7.93
N VAL A 96 3.00 -3.50 7.52
CA VAL A 96 4.42 -3.76 7.28
C VAL A 96 4.68 -3.80 5.80
N GLY A 97 5.75 -3.13 5.37
CA GLY A 97 6.16 -3.11 3.97
C GLY A 97 7.68 -3.25 3.83
N LYS A 98 8.08 -3.65 2.63
CA LYS A 98 9.49 -3.67 2.25
C LYS A 98 9.88 -2.33 1.63
N PRO A 99 11.07 -1.79 1.93
CA PRO A 99 11.52 -0.51 1.39
C PRO A 99 11.47 -0.40 -0.12
N GLU A 100 11.73 -1.50 -0.84
CA GLU A 100 11.71 -1.55 -2.31
C GLU A 100 10.31 -1.38 -2.92
N SER A 101 9.26 -1.65 -2.14
CA SER A 101 7.85 -1.43 -2.54
C SER A 101 7.33 -0.05 -2.13
N LEU A 102 8.16 0.78 -1.51
CA LEU A 102 7.76 2.06 -0.94
C LEU A 102 8.58 3.20 -1.53
N GLY A 103 7.89 4.27 -1.89
CA GLY A 103 8.48 5.56 -2.27
C GLY A 103 8.29 6.60 -1.17
N LYS A 104 9.20 7.57 -1.07
CA LYS A 104 8.98 8.75 -0.23
C LYS A 104 7.89 9.62 -0.84
N LYS A 105 6.91 9.99 -0.04
CA LYS A 105 5.80 10.84 -0.46
C LYS A 105 6.32 12.26 -0.77
N ALA A 106 5.98 12.77 -1.94
CA ALA A 106 6.27 14.16 -2.28
C ALA A 106 5.52 15.12 -1.34
N LYS A 107 6.15 16.23 -0.97
CA LYS A 107 5.57 17.22 -0.04
C LYS A 107 4.28 17.87 -0.58
N CYS A 108 4.14 17.97 -1.91
CA CYS A 108 2.97 18.53 -2.57
C CYS A 108 1.74 17.61 -2.56
N LEU A 109 1.89 16.32 -2.22
CA LEU A 109 0.80 15.36 -2.16
C LEU A 109 0.28 15.20 -0.73
N SER A 110 -1.03 15.12 -0.59
CA SER A 110 -1.67 14.60 0.61
C SER A 110 -1.46 13.07 0.72
N PHE A 111 -1.71 12.48 1.90
CA PHE A 111 -1.69 11.03 2.05
C PHE A 111 -2.78 10.34 1.23
N VAL A 112 -3.93 10.99 1.04
CA VAL A 112 -5.05 10.45 0.25
C VAL A 112 -4.66 10.34 -1.22
N GLU A 113 -4.10 11.41 -1.80
CA GLU A 113 -3.61 11.41 -3.18
C GLU A 113 -2.48 10.39 -3.37
N ALA A 114 -1.53 10.34 -2.45
CA ALA A 114 -0.42 9.40 -2.51
C ALA A 114 -0.89 7.94 -2.43
N ALA A 115 -1.89 7.62 -1.59
CA ALA A 115 -2.42 6.27 -1.47
C ALA A 115 -3.17 5.79 -2.73
N ALA A 116 -3.74 6.71 -3.52
CA ALA A 116 -4.46 6.37 -4.75
C ALA A 116 -3.54 5.97 -5.92
N MET A 117 -2.24 6.20 -5.80
CA MET A 117 -1.30 6.06 -6.93
C MET A 117 -0.75 4.64 -7.15
N PRO A 118 -0.38 3.83 -6.13
CA PRO A 118 0.53 2.72 -6.33
C PRO A 118 0.04 1.72 -7.38
N ILE A 119 -1.06 1.04 -7.19
CA ILE A 119 -1.56 0.02 -8.14
C ILE A 119 -1.97 0.67 -9.46
N ALA A 120 -2.79 1.71 -9.42
CA ALA A 120 -3.34 2.33 -10.63
C ALA A 120 -2.23 2.93 -11.51
N TYR A 121 -1.33 3.72 -10.91
CA TYR A 121 -0.26 4.37 -11.64
C TYR A 121 0.80 3.38 -12.14
N MET A 122 1.24 2.44 -11.29
CA MET A 122 2.24 1.45 -11.67
C MET A 122 1.73 0.51 -12.77
N THR A 123 0.46 0.09 -12.70
CA THR A 123 -0.16 -0.72 -13.75
C THR A 123 -0.17 0.04 -15.08
N SER A 124 -0.60 1.30 -15.08
CA SER A 124 -0.59 2.15 -16.26
C SER A 124 0.82 2.35 -16.82
N LEU A 125 1.78 2.69 -15.96
CA LEU A 125 3.17 2.90 -16.35
C LEU A 125 3.79 1.65 -16.96
N GLN A 126 3.61 0.48 -16.35
CA GLN A 126 4.11 -0.80 -16.84
C GLN A 126 3.44 -1.19 -18.16
N SER A 127 2.14 -0.97 -18.29
CA SER A 127 1.42 -1.24 -19.55
C SER A 127 1.96 -0.40 -20.71
N LEU A 128 2.21 0.87 -20.47
CA LEU A 128 2.71 1.78 -21.51
C LEU A 128 4.19 1.57 -21.81
N ARG A 129 5.03 1.50 -20.78
CA ARG A 129 6.49 1.42 -20.91
C ARG A 129 6.96 0.00 -21.27
N ASP A 130 6.54 -0.99 -20.48
CA ASP A 130 7.15 -2.34 -20.55
C ASP A 130 6.40 -3.22 -21.55
N ALA A 131 5.07 -3.27 -21.53
CA ALA A 131 4.28 -4.05 -22.48
C ALA A 131 4.07 -3.30 -23.81
N GLY A 132 3.77 -2.01 -23.78
CA GLY A 132 3.54 -1.18 -24.97
C GLY A 132 4.81 -0.70 -25.65
N ASN A 133 5.96 -0.78 -24.97
CA ASN A 133 7.26 -0.32 -25.50
C ASN A 133 7.21 1.09 -26.12
N LEU A 134 6.48 2.01 -25.49
CA LEU A 134 6.28 3.37 -26.01
C LEU A 134 7.59 4.13 -26.15
N LYS A 135 7.70 4.88 -27.24
CA LYS A 135 8.82 5.76 -27.57
C LYS A 135 8.32 7.20 -27.68
N PRO A 136 9.20 8.21 -27.55
CA PRO A 136 8.83 9.58 -27.87
C PRO A 136 8.19 9.67 -29.26
N GLY A 137 7.03 10.32 -29.35
CA GLY A 137 6.24 10.44 -30.60
C GLY A 137 5.29 9.28 -30.89
N SER A 138 5.23 8.23 -30.07
CA SER A 138 4.23 7.17 -30.21
C SER A 138 2.80 7.72 -30.06
N GLN A 139 1.89 7.22 -30.90
CA GLN A 139 0.46 7.48 -30.78
C GLN A 139 -0.18 6.33 -29.97
N VAL A 140 -1.03 6.67 -29.00
CA VAL A 140 -1.66 5.70 -28.09
C VAL A 140 -3.17 5.85 -28.14
N LEU A 141 -3.85 4.73 -28.36
CA LEU A 141 -5.30 4.63 -28.18
C LEU A 141 -5.58 3.94 -26.83
N ILE A 142 -6.30 4.62 -25.96
CA ILE A 142 -6.73 4.08 -24.66
C ILE A 142 -8.23 3.81 -24.70
N ILE A 143 -8.62 2.55 -24.59
CA ILE A 143 -10.02 2.13 -24.54
C ILE A 143 -10.43 1.97 -23.08
N GLY A 144 -11.56 2.59 -22.69
CA GLY A 144 -12.05 2.53 -21.31
C GLY A 144 -11.23 3.37 -20.32
N ALA A 145 -10.71 4.50 -20.75
CA ALA A 145 -9.83 5.38 -19.93
C ALA A 145 -10.47 5.91 -18.64
N SER A 146 -11.79 5.84 -18.51
CA SER A 146 -12.53 6.21 -17.29
C SER A 146 -12.64 5.06 -16.27
N GLY A 147 -12.22 3.87 -16.63
CA GLY A 147 -12.17 2.70 -15.75
C GLY A 147 -10.88 2.67 -14.92
N GLY A 148 -10.96 2.02 -13.76
CA GLY A 148 -9.81 1.79 -12.88
C GLY A 148 -9.53 0.30 -12.68
#